data_1eac7b3dc2d969d86ae457c5686537dd
#
_entry.id   1eac7b3dc2d969d86ae457c5686537dd
#
_cell.length_a   1.000
_cell.length_b   1.000
_cell.length_c   1.000
_cell.angle_alpha   90.00
_cell.angle_beta   90.00
_cell.angle_gamma   90.00
#
_symmetry.space_group_name_H-M   'P 1'
#
loop_
_entity.id
_entity.type
_entity.pdbx_description
1 polymer ?
#
loop_
_entity_poly.entity_id
_entity_poly.type
_entity_poly.pdbx_seq_one_letter_code
_entity_poly.pdbx_strand_id
1 'polypeptide(L)'
;DTSGGARTITLPASPAAGDEVTFLDSENTFDSNNLTVARNSSNINGAASNLVVANERAAFTLVYSGDATVGWQFKNRDQSLLSGANMILDSTGDIILDADGADIIFKDAGTEVGRFTNSSTDFIMQSATSDKDIIFKGTDGGSVITALTLDMSAAGAATFNNDVTAFSDERLKSDIETIDSALDKVTNMRGVTFDRDGRRGTGVIAQEMQKVMPEVVHDEGEYMSVAYGNLVGVLIEAVKELKAEIEELKHDHKE
;
A
#
# COMPACT_ATOMS: atom_id res chain seq x y z
N ASP A 1 10.79 15.01 -38.14
CA ASP A 1 12.20 14.75 -37.85
C ASP A 1 12.88 16.00 -37.31
N THR A 2 13.38 15.93 -36.10
CA THR A 2 14.15 16.99 -35.40
C THR A 2 15.60 16.59 -35.16
N SER A 3 16.10 15.52 -35.80
CA SER A 3 17.48 15.04 -35.63
C SER A 3 18.55 16.09 -35.93
N GLY A 4 18.24 17.02 -36.83
CA GLY A 4 19.11 18.16 -37.19
C GLY A 4 18.92 19.42 -36.35
N GLY A 5 18.17 19.38 -35.22
CA GLY A 5 17.86 20.50 -34.35
C GLY A 5 16.36 20.75 -34.19
N ALA A 6 15.98 21.54 -33.17
CA ALA A 6 14.60 21.90 -32.91
C ALA A 6 13.90 22.50 -34.15
N ARG A 7 12.63 22.14 -34.34
CA ARG A 7 11.81 22.57 -35.49
C ARG A 7 10.53 23.25 -35.03
N THR A 8 10.09 24.22 -35.87
CA THR A 8 8.77 24.83 -35.73
C THR A 8 7.93 24.50 -36.95
N ILE A 9 6.73 23.93 -36.71
CA ILE A 9 5.71 23.70 -37.75
C ILE A 9 4.54 24.62 -37.45
N THR A 10 4.14 25.40 -38.44
CA THR A 10 3.05 26.36 -38.32
C THR A 10 1.74 25.72 -38.82
N LEU A 11 0.71 25.78 -38.00
CA LEU A 11 -0.63 25.29 -38.35
C LEU A 11 -1.28 26.14 -39.45
N PRO A 12 -2.29 25.61 -40.19
CA PRO A 12 -3.01 26.36 -41.22
C PRO A 12 -3.56 27.69 -40.72
N ALA A 13 -3.48 28.74 -41.55
CA ALA A 13 -3.93 30.09 -41.18
C ALA A 13 -5.46 30.25 -41.17
N SER A 14 -6.18 29.41 -41.92
CA SER A 14 -7.64 29.47 -42.06
C SER A 14 -8.21 28.03 -42.04
N PRO A 15 -8.13 27.34 -40.92
CA PRO A 15 -8.60 25.97 -40.84
C PRO A 15 -10.14 25.93 -40.83
N ALA A 16 -10.72 24.89 -41.44
CA ALA A 16 -12.14 24.55 -41.34
C ALA A 16 -12.38 23.59 -40.17
N ALA A 17 -13.59 23.62 -39.60
CA ALA A 17 -13.98 22.68 -38.56
C ALA A 17 -13.80 21.23 -39.04
N GLY A 18 -13.07 20.44 -38.24
CA GLY A 18 -12.75 19.06 -38.56
C GLY A 18 -11.42 18.86 -39.33
N ASP A 19 -10.73 19.94 -39.71
CA ASP A 19 -9.38 19.80 -40.29
C ASP A 19 -8.43 19.14 -39.30
N GLU A 20 -7.58 18.22 -39.77
CA GLU A 20 -6.67 17.44 -38.96
C GLU A 20 -5.21 17.63 -39.36
N VAL A 21 -4.35 17.69 -38.36
CA VAL A 21 -2.89 17.66 -38.54
C VAL A 21 -2.31 16.61 -37.61
N THR A 22 -1.61 15.63 -38.17
CA THR A 22 -0.95 14.57 -37.41
C THR A 22 0.55 14.80 -37.34
N PHE A 23 1.11 14.59 -36.15
CA PHE A 23 2.54 14.69 -35.86
C PHE A 23 3.03 13.32 -35.38
N LEU A 24 4.23 12.97 -35.84
CA LEU A 24 4.92 11.74 -35.43
C LEU A 24 6.40 12.04 -35.26
N ASP A 25 6.95 11.67 -34.12
CA ASP A 25 8.40 11.67 -33.88
C ASP A 25 9.01 10.39 -34.47
N SER A 26 9.40 10.48 -35.78
CA SER A 26 9.92 9.33 -36.54
C SER A 26 11.32 8.89 -36.11
N GLU A 27 12.09 9.80 -35.54
CA GLU A 27 13.50 9.59 -35.18
C GLU A 27 13.73 9.57 -33.66
N ASN A 28 12.65 9.65 -32.86
CA ASN A 28 12.69 9.67 -31.39
C ASN A 28 13.61 10.79 -30.84
N THR A 29 13.44 12.03 -31.36
CA THR A 29 14.35 13.15 -31.07
C THR A 29 13.66 14.38 -30.48
N PHE A 30 12.33 14.34 -30.24
CA PHE A 30 11.59 15.49 -29.69
C PHE A 30 11.97 15.81 -28.25
N ASP A 31 12.50 14.88 -27.48
CA ASP A 31 13.03 15.09 -26.12
C ASP A 31 14.34 15.91 -26.14
N SER A 32 15.22 15.64 -27.12
CA SER A 32 16.52 16.31 -27.27
C SER A 32 16.42 17.60 -28.07
N ASN A 33 15.56 17.62 -29.11
CA ASN A 33 15.32 18.72 -30.04
C ASN A 33 13.81 18.94 -30.20
N ASN A 34 13.23 19.77 -29.37
CA ASN A 34 11.79 19.93 -29.27
C ASN A 34 11.13 20.32 -30.60
N LEU A 35 9.93 19.75 -30.85
CA LEU A 35 9.02 20.24 -31.87
C LEU A 35 8.17 21.36 -31.27
N THR A 36 8.15 22.53 -31.93
CA THR A 36 7.21 23.61 -31.67
C THR A 36 6.11 23.61 -32.72
N VAL A 37 4.85 23.45 -32.30
CA VAL A 37 3.68 23.64 -33.16
C VAL A 37 3.18 25.08 -32.99
N ALA A 38 3.41 25.91 -33.98
CA ALA A 38 3.02 27.32 -33.97
C ALA A 38 1.52 27.44 -34.30
N ARG A 39 0.77 28.08 -33.45
CA ARG A 39 -0.71 28.17 -33.46
C ARG A 39 -1.32 28.98 -34.63
N ASN A 40 -0.54 29.84 -35.29
CA ASN A 40 -0.98 30.65 -36.42
C ASN A 40 -2.32 31.37 -36.23
N SER A 41 -2.46 32.12 -35.14
CA SER A 41 -3.65 32.90 -34.74
C SER A 41 -4.84 32.12 -34.15
N SER A 42 -4.92 30.80 -34.37
CA SER A 42 -5.92 29.96 -33.69
C SER A 42 -5.33 29.39 -32.39
N ASN A 43 -6.13 29.30 -31.31
CA ASN A 43 -5.65 28.72 -30.06
C ASN A 43 -5.31 27.23 -30.23
N ILE A 44 -4.51 26.70 -29.31
CA ILE A 44 -4.31 25.24 -29.15
C ILE A 44 -4.79 24.87 -27.75
N ASN A 45 -5.77 23.99 -27.66
CA ASN A 45 -6.44 23.60 -26.40
C ASN A 45 -6.97 24.81 -25.60
N GLY A 46 -7.51 25.82 -26.29
CA GLY A 46 -8.00 27.04 -25.66
C GLY A 46 -6.90 28.04 -25.25
N ALA A 47 -5.62 27.68 -25.37
CA ALA A 47 -4.50 28.55 -25.00
C ALA A 47 -3.98 29.35 -26.19
N ALA A 48 -3.75 30.65 -26.02
CA ALA A 48 -3.16 31.53 -26.98
C ALA A 48 -1.61 31.42 -27.03
N SER A 49 -1.09 30.19 -26.95
CA SER A 49 0.34 29.86 -26.96
C SER A 49 0.65 28.74 -27.95
N ASN A 50 1.90 28.66 -28.40
CA ASN A 50 2.38 27.54 -29.20
C ASN A 50 2.47 26.27 -28.33
N LEU A 51 2.28 25.12 -28.96
CA LEU A 51 2.50 23.84 -28.31
C LEU A 51 3.98 23.43 -28.49
N VAL A 52 4.65 23.17 -27.37
CA VAL A 52 6.00 22.59 -27.40
C VAL A 52 5.88 21.10 -27.02
N VAL A 53 6.44 20.26 -27.87
CA VAL A 53 6.46 18.80 -27.67
C VAL A 53 7.91 18.40 -27.40
N ALA A 54 8.14 17.88 -26.20
CA ALA A 54 9.45 17.50 -25.69
C ALA A 54 9.49 16.01 -25.27
N ASN A 55 8.54 15.21 -25.74
CA ASN A 55 8.46 13.79 -25.41
C ASN A 55 8.98 12.95 -26.57
N GLU A 56 9.90 12.04 -26.28
CA GLU A 56 10.37 11.00 -27.22
C GLU A 56 9.17 10.16 -27.70
N ARG A 57 9.21 9.76 -28.97
CA ARG A 57 8.16 8.92 -29.61
C ARG A 57 6.77 9.53 -29.62
N ALA A 58 6.66 10.85 -29.51
CA ALA A 58 5.36 11.51 -29.54
C ALA A 58 4.63 11.26 -30.86
N ALA A 59 3.37 10.84 -30.77
CA ALA A 59 2.47 10.71 -31.91
C ALA A 59 1.10 11.27 -31.51
N PHE A 60 0.61 12.29 -32.21
CA PHE A 60 -0.68 12.90 -31.90
C PHE A 60 -1.30 13.58 -33.10
N THR A 61 -2.60 13.74 -33.08
CA THR A 61 -3.38 14.47 -34.09
C THR A 61 -4.09 15.64 -33.44
N LEU A 62 -3.99 16.81 -34.05
CA LEU A 62 -4.80 17.98 -33.72
C LEU A 62 -5.96 18.10 -34.68
N VAL A 63 -7.16 18.37 -34.16
CA VAL A 63 -8.38 18.62 -34.93
C VAL A 63 -8.84 20.05 -34.66
N TYR A 64 -9.18 20.81 -35.68
CA TYR A 64 -9.71 22.16 -35.52
C TYR A 64 -11.19 22.12 -35.12
N SER A 65 -11.56 22.82 -34.04
CA SER A 65 -12.92 22.81 -33.49
C SER A 65 -13.94 23.62 -34.27
N GLY A 66 -13.50 24.49 -35.20
CA GLY A 66 -14.36 25.48 -35.86
C GLY A 66 -14.47 26.79 -35.09
N ASP A 67 -13.94 26.90 -33.90
CA ASP A 67 -13.92 28.09 -33.05
C ASP A 67 -12.46 28.50 -32.75
N ALA A 68 -12.06 29.72 -33.12
CA ALA A 68 -10.71 30.21 -32.94
C ALA A 68 -10.28 30.38 -31.47
N THR A 69 -11.23 30.52 -30.54
CA THR A 69 -10.95 30.64 -29.09
C THR A 69 -10.71 29.27 -28.44
N VAL A 70 -11.37 28.24 -28.91
CA VAL A 70 -11.10 26.84 -28.55
C VAL A 70 -9.91 26.34 -29.35
N GLY A 71 -9.92 26.56 -30.65
CA GLY A 71 -8.83 26.31 -31.59
C GLY A 71 -8.64 24.84 -31.92
N TRP A 72 -7.38 24.48 -32.07
CA TRP A 72 -6.93 23.12 -32.31
C TRP A 72 -6.95 22.29 -31.03
N GLN A 73 -7.52 21.10 -31.09
CA GLN A 73 -7.62 20.19 -29.96
C GLN A 73 -6.97 18.84 -30.28
N PHE A 74 -6.42 18.16 -29.29
CA PHE A 74 -5.98 16.77 -29.50
C PHE A 74 -7.17 15.89 -29.87
N LYS A 75 -7.11 15.16 -30.99
CA LYS A 75 -8.16 14.27 -31.47
C LYS A 75 -8.55 13.20 -30.44
N ASN A 76 -7.58 12.69 -29.71
CA ASN A 76 -7.76 11.65 -28.70
C ASN A 76 -7.69 12.21 -27.27
N ARG A 77 -7.98 13.50 -27.09
CA ARG A 77 -8.08 14.11 -25.76
C ARG A 77 -9.44 13.77 -25.14
N ASP A 78 -9.65 12.48 -24.94
CA ASP A 78 -10.89 12.07 -24.34
C ASP A 78 -10.71 11.72 -22.86
N GLN A 79 -10.65 12.77 -22.03
CA GLN A 79 -11.02 12.60 -20.62
C GLN A 79 -12.50 12.22 -20.50
N SER A 80 -13.31 12.47 -21.56
CA SER A 80 -14.73 12.12 -21.60
C SER A 80 -15.01 10.70 -22.09
N LEU A 81 -14.10 10.06 -22.82
CA LEU A 81 -14.23 8.63 -23.19
C LEU A 81 -14.14 7.70 -21.97
N LEU A 82 -13.66 8.20 -20.82
CA LEU A 82 -13.61 7.45 -19.57
C LEU A 82 -14.81 7.75 -18.66
N SER A 83 -15.66 8.72 -19.00
CA SER A 83 -16.88 9.01 -18.25
C SER A 83 -18.02 8.12 -18.71
N GLY A 84 -18.39 7.15 -17.89
CA GLY A 84 -19.51 6.25 -18.12
C GLY A 84 -19.15 4.84 -18.61
N ALA A 85 -17.87 4.52 -18.79
CA ALA A 85 -17.37 3.18 -19.10
C ALA A 85 -16.22 2.78 -18.18
N ASN A 86 -15.99 1.48 -18.04
CA ASN A 86 -14.82 0.98 -17.34
C ASN A 86 -13.54 1.31 -18.15
N MET A 87 -12.50 1.80 -17.47
CA MET A 87 -11.17 1.81 -18.03
C MET A 87 -10.55 0.42 -17.82
N ILE A 88 -10.21 -0.25 -18.91
CA ILE A 88 -9.52 -1.55 -18.88
C ILE A 88 -8.06 -1.30 -19.26
N LEU A 89 -7.15 -1.64 -18.36
CA LEU A 89 -5.72 -1.71 -18.63
C LEU A 89 -5.38 -3.18 -18.87
N ASP A 90 -5.26 -3.57 -20.13
CA ASP A 90 -4.92 -4.92 -20.55
C ASP A 90 -3.57 -4.88 -21.29
N SER A 91 -2.55 -5.49 -20.70
CA SER A 91 -1.19 -5.50 -21.21
C SER A 91 -0.66 -6.94 -21.21
N THR A 92 0.08 -7.31 -22.26
CA THR A 92 0.81 -8.60 -22.31
C THR A 92 2.09 -8.60 -21.46
N GLY A 93 2.50 -7.45 -20.94
CA GLY A 93 3.60 -7.25 -20.01
C GLY A 93 3.09 -6.65 -18.70
N ASP A 94 3.97 -5.96 -17.99
CA ASP A 94 3.63 -5.29 -16.74
C ASP A 94 2.79 -4.01 -16.96
N ILE A 95 1.99 -3.66 -15.97
CA ILE A 95 1.37 -2.34 -15.85
C ILE A 95 2.13 -1.57 -14.78
N ILE A 96 2.87 -0.56 -15.19
CA ILE A 96 3.65 0.30 -14.30
C ILE A 96 2.86 1.58 -14.07
N LEU A 97 2.55 1.86 -12.81
CA LEU A 97 1.96 3.12 -12.37
C LEU A 97 3.06 3.91 -11.66
N ASP A 98 3.67 4.85 -12.38
CA ASP A 98 4.74 5.69 -11.88
C ASP A 98 4.22 7.11 -11.66
N ALA A 99 4.24 7.55 -10.40
CA ALA A 99 3.75 8.84 -9.97
C ALA A 99 4.87 9.60 -9.23
N ASP A 100 5.44 10.62 -9.87
CA ASP A 100 6.49 11.48 -9.29
C ASP A 100 6.07 12.13 -7.95
N GLY A 101 4.76 12.27 -7.71
CA GLY A 101 4.18 12.75 -6.45
C GLY A 101 4.11 11.70 -5.33
N ALA A 102 4.66 10.51 -5.54
CA ALA A 102 4.67 9.36 -4.62
C ALA A 102 3.31 8.68 -4.36
N ASP A 103 2.18 9.26 -4.79
CA ASP A 103 0.84 8.77 -4.47
C ASP A 103 0.10 8.20 -5.69
N ILE A 104 -0.51 7.02 -5.54
CA ILE A 104 -1.58 6.52 -6.40
C ILE A 104 -2.86 6.57 -5.59
N ILE A 105 -3.77 7.49 -5.95
CA ILE A 105 -4.94 7.86 -5.15
C ILE A 105 -6.21 7.22 -5.74
N PHE A 106 -6.99 6.58 -4.88
CA PHE A 106 -8.32 6.05 -5.20
C PHE A 106 -9.40 7.01 -4.69
N LYS A 107 -10.32 7.39 -5.60
CA LYS A 107 -11.44 8.32 -5.30
C LYS A 107 -12.77 7.73 -5.73
N ASP A 108 -13.81 8.06 -4.97
CA ASP A 108 -15.20 7.85 -5.35
C ASP A 108 -15.93 9.20 -5.32
N ALA A 109 -16.59 9.56 -6.42
CA ALA A 109 -17.26 10.84 -6.61
C ALA A 109 -16.43 12.06 -6.18
N GLY A 110 -15.12 12.04 -6.47
CA GLY A 110 -14.17 13.10 -6.13
C GLY A 110 -13.59 13.03 -4.71
N THR A 111 -14.17 12.21 -3.83
CA THR A 111 -13.70 12.01 -2.45
C THR A 111 -12.64 10.91 -2.43
N GLU A 112 -11.51 11.19 -1.80
CA GLU A 112 -10.47 10.19 -1.60
C GLU A 112 -10.91 9.14 -0.58
N VAL A 113 -10.80 7.86 -0.95
CA VAL A 113 -11.12 6.72 -0.09
C VAL A 113 -9.86 5.98 0.38
N GLY A 114 -8.78 6.04 -0.39
CA GLY A 114 -7.51 5.42 -0.03
C GLY A 114 -6.41 5.72 -1.04
N ARG A 115 -5.19 5.34 -0.69
CA ARG A 115 -4.00 5.52 -1.54
C ARG A 115 -2.97 4.43 -1.32
N PHE A 116 -2.12 4.24 -2.33
CA PHE A 116 -0.79 3.70 -2.18
C PHE A 116 0.20 4.86 -2.21
N THR A 117 1.11 4.91 -1.26
CA THR A 117 2.10 5.99 -1.17
C THR A 117 3.48 5.45 -0.83
N ASN A 118 4.52 6.16 -1.29
CA ASN A 118 5.89 5.93 -0.89
C ASN A 118 6.28 7.00 0.14
N SER A 119 6.76 6.58 1.31
CA SER A 119 7.33 7.48 2.31
C SER A 119 8.65 6.91 2.80
N SER A 120 9.75 7.61 2.54
CA SER A 120 11.10 7.18 2.95
C SER A 120 11.45 5.75 2.50
N THR A 121 11.00 5.36 1.28
CA THR A 121 11.12 4.02 0.68
C THR A 121 10.15 2.95 1.19
N ASP A 122 9.32 3.27 2.19
CA ASP A 122 8.25 2.36 2.61
C ASP A 122 7.07 2.40 1.63
N PHE A 123 6.54 1.24 1.30
CA PHE A 123 5.29 1.09 0.56
C PHE A 123 4.11 1.07 1.53
N ILE A 124 3.31 2.13 1.51
CA ILE A 124 2.20 2.34 2.44
C ILE A 124 0.87 2.16 1.71
N MET A 125 -0.04 1.36 2.28
CA MET A 125 -1.46 1.29 1.92
C MET A 125 -2.26 2.01 2.99
N GLN A 126 -2.99 3.07 2.63
CA GLN A 126 -3.69 3.93 3.57
C GLN A 126 -5.18 4.03 3.25
N SER A 127 -6.06 3.87 4.27
CA SER A 127 -7.42 4.37 4.25
C SER A 127 -7.40 5.88 4.52
N ALA A 128 -7.98 6.68 3.63
CA ALA A 128 -7.93 8.15 3.75
C ALA A 128 -9.12 8.75 4.52
N THR A 129 -10.18 7.98 4.72
CA THR A 129 -11.37 8.44 5.44
C THR A 129 -11.25 8.08 6.93
N SER A 130 -11.48 9.07 7.82
CA SER A 130 -11.44 8.87 9.27
C SER A 130 -12.35 7.73 9.69
N ASP A 131 -11.86 6.89 10.60
CA ASP A 131 -12.58 5.76 11.20
C ASP A 131 -13.08 4.72 10.18
N LYS A 132 -12.47 4.66 8.98
CA LYS A 132 -12.76 3.65 7.96
C LYS A 132 -11.61 2.65 7.84
N ASP A 133 -11.98 1.39 7.83
CA ASP A 133 -11.08 0.26 7.95
C ASP A 133 -10.38 -0.09 6.63
N ILE A 134 -9.28 -0.81 6.76
CA ILE A 134 -8.71 -1.59 5.66
C ILE A 134 -9.19 -3.03 5.82
N ILE A 135 -9.91 -3.53 4.80
CA ILE A 135 -10.59 -4.82 4.86
C ILE A 135 -10.11 -5.70 3.69
N PHE A 136 -9.63 -6.89 4.02
CA PHE A 136 -9.26 -7.92 3.04
C PHE A 136 -10.40 -8.93 2.94
N LYS A 137 -10.93 -9.09 1.72
CA LYS A 137 -12.03 -10.02 1.42
C LYS A 137 -11.60 -11.03 0.37
N GLY A 138 -12.18 -12.20 0.42
CA GLY A 138 -12.03 -13.25 -0.57
C GLY A 138 -13.34 -14.00 -0.78
N THR A 139 -13.33 -14.98 -1.68
CA THR A 139 -14.49 -15.86 -1.92
C THR A 139 -14.13 -17.27 -1.49
N ASP A 140 -14.92 -17.84 -0.60
CA ASP A 140 -14.83 -19.21 -0.14
C ASP A 140 -16.15 -19.94 -0.41
N GLY A 141 -16.10 -21.08 -1.11
CA GLY A 141 -17.29 -21.86 -1.47
C GLY A 141 -18.36 -21.07 -2.22
N GLY A 142 -17.98 -20.03 -2.99
CA GLY A 142 -18.89 -19.15 -3.73
C GLY A 142 -19.46 -17.97 -2.91
N SER A 143 -19.14 -17.87 -1.62
CA SER A 143 -19.57 -16.79 -0.73
C SER A 143 -18.43 -15.83 -0.43
N VAL A 144 -18.71 -14.51 -0.45
CA VAL A 144 -17.73 -13.51 -0.06
C VAL A 144 -17.53 -13.51 1.44
N ILE A 145 -16.29 -13.68 1.89
CA ILE A 145 -15.90 -13.61 3.30
C ILE A 145 -14.94 -12.44 3.54
N THR A 146 -14.92 -11.90 4.76
CA THR A 146 -13.87 -11.00 5.24
C THR A 146 -12.79 -11.85 5.92
N ALA A 147 -11.55 -11.81 5.41
CA ALA A 147 -10.44 -12.57 5.97
C ALA A 147 -9.72 -11.80 7.08
N LEU A 148 -9.54 -10.49 6.90
CA LEU A 148 -8.85 -9.60 7.84
C LEU A 148 -9.50 -8.22 7.83
N THR A 149 -9.69 -7.65 9.00
CA THR A 149 -10.04 -6.24 9.19
C THR A 149 -8.96 -5.55 10.03
N LEU A 150 -8.48 -4.39 9.56
CA LEU A 150 -7.71 -3.44 10.35
C LEU A 150 -8.64 -2.28 10.71
N ASP A 151 -9.10 -2.25 11.96
CA ASP A 151 -10.10 -1.29 12.47
C ASP A 151 -9.43 0.01 12.90
N MET A 152 -9.55 1.07 12.07
CA MET A 152 -8.93 2.36 12.34
C MET A 152 -9.61 3.10 13.49
N SER A 153 -10.92 2.87 13.72
CA SER A 153 -11.64 3.43 14.87
C SER A 153 -11.20 2.81 16.20
N ALA A 154 -10.57 1.64 16.14
CA ALA A 154 -10.02 0.90 17.28
C ALA A 154 -8.48 0.96 17.34
N ALA A 155 -7.89 2.08 16.89
CA ALA A 155 -6.44 2.31 16.88
C ALA A 155 -5.65 1.24 16.09
N GLY A 156 -6.21 0.74 14.99
CA GLY A 156 -5.58 -0.25 14.13
C GLY A 156 -5.66 -1.68 14.66
N ALA A 157 -6.64 -1.99 15.50
CA ALA A 157 -6.87 -3.37 15.96
C ALA A 157 -7.10 -4.30 14.77
N ALA A 158 -6.39 -5.45 14.76
CA ALA A 158 -6.51 -6.46 13.72
C ALA A 158 -7.44 -7.59 14.15
N THR A 159 -8.44 -7.91 13.32
CA THR A 159 -9.33 -9.06 13.52
C THR A 159 -9.25 -10.00 12.33
N PHE A 160 -8.84 -11.22 12.56
CA PHE A 160 -8.83 -12.30 11.59
C PHE A 160 -10.10 -13.13 11.70
N ASN A 161 -10.62 -13.58 10.57
CA ASN A 161 -11.84 -14.40 10.52
C ASN A 161 -11.64 -15.81 11.11
N ASN A 162 -10.38 -16.29 11.12
CA ASN A 162 -10.01 -17.61 11.62
C ASN A 162 -8.64 -17.54 12.30
N ASP A 163 -8.04 -18.69 12.56
CA ASP A 163 -6.77 -18.83 13.26
C ASP A 163 -5.64 -18.03 12.61
N VAL A 164 -4.75 -17.50 13.44
CA VAL A 164 -3.46 -16.95 13.04
C VAL A 164 -2.39 -17.99 13.30
N THR A 165 -1.86 -18.59 12.25
CA THR A 165 -0.85 -19.64 12.35
C THR A 165 0.54 -19.11 12.01
N ALA A 166 1.55 -19.55 12.74
CA ALA A 166 2.95 -19.29 12.45
C ALA A 166 3.68 -20.61 12.19
N PHE A 167 4.69 -20.58 11.31
CA PHE A 167 5.54 -21.74 11.09
C PHE A 167 6.28 -22.13 12.37
N SER A 168 6.24 -23.43 12.73
CA SER A 168 6.90 -23.99 13.91
C SER A 168 7.61 -25.32 13.61
N ASP A 169 7.94 -25.54 12.35
CA ASP A 169 8.63 -26.74 11.88
C ASP A 169 10.04 -26.82 12.51
N GLU A 170 10.42 -28.01 12.97
CA GLU A 170 11.74 -28.28 13.57
C GLU A 170 12.89 -27.88 12.64
N ARG A 171 12.73 -28.08 11.33
CA ARG A 171 13.75 -27.76 10.31
C ARG A 171 14.09 -26.27 10.21
N LEU A 172 13.25 -25.41 10.76
CA LEU A 172 13.46 -23.94 10.80
C LEU A 172 14.14 -23.49 12.10
N LYS A 173 14.50 -24.42 12.99
CA LYS A 173 15.02 -24.13 14.33
C LYS A 173 16.37 -24.80 14.53
N SER A 174 17.24 -24.16 15.28
CA SER A 174 18.51 -24.69 15.77
C SER A 174 18.54 -24.60 17.29
N ASP A 175 19.46 -25.34 17.89
CA ASP A 175 19.74 -25.25 19.33
C ASP A 175 18.48 -25.42 20.19
N ILE A 176 17.69 -26.46 19.87
CA ILE A 176 16.41 -26.73 20.52
C ILE A 176 16.69 -27.33 21.90
N GLU A 177 16.33 -26.56 22.93
CA GLU A 177 16.46 -26.97 24.32
C GLU A 177 15.11 -26.85 25.04
N THR A 178 14.90 -27.69 26.06
CA THR A 178 13.74 -27.56 26.94
C THR A 178 13.92 -26.33 27.83
N ILE A 179 12.85 -25.55 28.01
CA ILE A 179 12.89 -24.37 28.89
C ILE A 179 13.08 -24.84 30.34
N ASP A 180 14.19 -24.45 30.95
CA ASP A 180 14.51 -24.73 32.35
C ASP A 180 13.87 -23.72 33.30
N SER A 181 13.70 -24.10 34.57
CA SER A 181 13.17 -23.26 35.65
C SER A 181 11.91 -22.51 35.22
N ALA A 182 11.03 -23.19 34.50
CA ALA A 182 9.87 -22.60 33.86
C ALA A 182 8.84 -22.12 34.89
N LEU A 183 8.67 -22.86 35.97
CA LEU A 183 7.77 -22.47 37.09
C LEU A 183 8.26 -21.18 37.78
N ASP A 184 9.56 -21.07 38.02
CA ASP A 184 10.16 -19.85 38.56
C ASP A 184 9.99 -18.67 37.62
N LYS A 185 10.21 -18.87 36.31
CA LYS A 185 9.96 -17.83 35.30
C LYS A 185 8.50 -17.35 35.37
N VAL A 186 7.54 -18.26 35.35
CA VAL A 186 6.10 -17.91 35.35
C VAL A 186 5.70 -17.22 36.65
N THR A 187 6.21 -17.65 37.80
CA THR A 187 5.89 -17.03 39.10
C THR A 187 6.49 -15.62 39.25
N ASN A 188 7.55 -15.30 38.51
CA ASN A 188 8.13 -13.96 38.43
C ASN A 188 7.44 -13.06 37.38
N MET A 189 6.55 -13.60 36.56
CA MET A 189 5.74 -12.79 35.64
C MET A 189 4.57 -12.17 36.37
N ARG A 190 4.20 -10.95 35.99
CA ARG A 190 3.05 -10.26 36.55
C ARG A 190 1.97 -10.04 35.49
N GLY A 191 0.82 -10.68 35.67
CA GLY A 191 -0.39 -10.35 34.92
C GLY A 191 -0.99 -9.05 35.43
N VAL A 192 -1.39 -8.16 34.54
CA VAL A 192 -1.95 -6.86 34.89
C VAL A 192 -3.23 -6.57 34.11
N THR A 193 -4.08 -5.72 34.67
CA THR A 193 -5.13 -5.02 33.95
C THR A 193 -4.70 -3.57 33.77
N PHE A 194 -4.98 -3.00 32.60
CA PHE A 194 -4.56 -1.63 32.25
C PHE A 194 -5.64 -0.93 31.43
N ASP A 195 -5.57 0.38 31.35
CA ASP A 195 -6.36 1.17 30.40
C ASP A 195 -5.44 1.65 29.28
N ARG A 196 -5.88 1.46 28.03
CA ARG A 196 -5.22 1.94 26.83
C ARG A 196 -6.27 2.50 25.90
N ASP A 197 -6.09 3.76 25.48
CA ASP A 197 -6.99 4.45 24.54
C ASP A 197 -8.47 4.39 24.96
N GLY A 198 -8.72 4.51 26.28
CA GLY A 198 -10.07 4.47 26.85
C GLY A 198 -10.70 3.07 26.93
N ARG A 199 -9.93 2.02 26.65
CA ARG A 199 -10.38 0.62 26.75
C ARG A 199 -9.65 -0.14 27.86
N ARG A 200 -10.40 -0.87 28.67
CA ARG A 200 -9.86 -1.77 29.68
C ARG A 200 -9.31 -3.03 29.03
N GLY A 201 -8.04 -3.35 29.31
CA GLY A 201 -7.35 -4.54 28.79
C GLY A 201 -6.68 -5.35 29.89
N THR A 202 -6.16 -6.52 29.53
CA THR A 202 -5.34 -7.39 30.37
C THR A 202 -4.11 -7.84 29.59
N GLY A 203 -3.01 -8.10 30.29
CA GLY A 203 -1.78 -8.58 29.67
C GLY A 203 -0.61 -8.53 30.64
N VAL A 204 0.58 -8.38 30.07
CA VAL A 204 1.84 -8.23 30.81
C VAL A 204 2.52 -6.91 30.43
N ILE A 205 3.52 -6.49 31.19
CA ILE A 205 4.34 -5.30 30.88
C ILE A 205 5.63 -5.77 30.21
N ALA A 206 5.91 -5.28 29.01
CA ALA A 206 7.06 -5.71 28.20
C ALA A 206 8.40 -5.51 28.93
N GLN A 207 8.57 -4.39 29.64
CA GLN A 207 9.77 -4.10 30.43
C GLN A 207 9.98 -5.06 31.63
N GLU A 208 8.90 -5.64 32.16
CA GLU A 208 8.97 -6.66 33.19
C GLU A 208 9.30 -8.02 32.56
N MET A 209 8.65 -8.35 31.44
CA MET A 209 8.91 -9.57 30.68
C MET A 209 10.35 -9.67 30.19
N GLN A 210 10.94 -8.56 29.77
CA GLN A 210 12.34 -8.52 29.30
C GLN A 210 13.34 -8.99 30.37
N LYS A 211 13.02 -8.85 31.64
CA LYS A 211 13.87 -9.28 32.75
C LYS A 211 13.73 -10.77 33.05
N VAL A 212 12.60 -11.38 32.70
CA VAL A 212 12.27 -12.77 33.03
C VAL A 212 12.45 -13.68 31.82
N MET A 213 12.02 -13.23 30.64
CA MET A 213 12.03 -13.98 29.38
C MET A 213 12.21 -13.00 28.20
N PRO A 214 13.44 -12.51 27.98
CA PRO A 214 13.72 -11.51 26.94
C PRO A 214 13.37 -12.01 25.52
N GLU A 215 13.39 -13.33 25.28
CA GLU A 215 13.13 -13.96 23.98
C GLU A 215 11.69 -13.73 23.45
N VAL A 216 10.76 -13.33 24.30
CA VAL A 216 9.38 -12.98 23.89
C VAL A 216 9.18 -11.47 23.71
N VAL A 217 10.21 -10.66 23.88
CA VAL A 217 10.11 -9.20 23.83
C VAL A 217 10.83 -8.67 22.61
N HIS A 218 10.17 -7.76 21.88
CA HIS A 218 10.74 -7.00 20.77
C HIS A 218 10.83 -5.52 21.18
N ASP A 219 12.01 -4.92 21.08
CA ASP A 219 12.34 -3.55 21.51
C ASP A 219 12.88 -2.66 20.38
N GLU A 220 12.76 -3.10 19.14
CA GLU A 220 13.30 -2.44 17.94
C GLU A 220 12.47 -1.24 17.46
N GLY A 221 11.32 -0.95 18.09
CA GLY A 221 10.41 0.14 17.74
C GLY A 221 10.34 1.26 18.77
N GLU A 222 9.45 2.22 18.55
CA GLU A 222 9.15 3.29 19.52
C GLU A 222 8.63 2.72 20.86
N TYR A 223 7.89 1.63 20.80
CA TYR A 223 7.32 0.93 21.97
C TYR A 223 7.69 -0.55 21.93
N MET A 224 8.06 -1.07 23.09
CA MET A 224 8.31 -2.51 23.25
C MET A 224 7.02 -3.31 23.07
N SER A 225 7.15 -4.51 22.48
CA SER A 225 6.03 -5.43 22.27
C SER A 225 6.34 -6.83 22.78
N VAL A 226 5.30 -7.63 22.99
CA VAL A 226 5.41 -9.02 23.51
C VAL A 226 4.76 -9.98 22.52
N ALA A 227 5.51 -11.03 22.14
CA ALA A 227 5.01 -12.15 21.36
C ALA A 227 4.19 -13.11 22.26
N TYR A 228 2.94 -12.76 22.53
CA TYR A 228 2.09 -13.50 23.48
C TYR A 228 1.97 -14.99 23.16
N GLY A 229 1.92 -15.38 21.89
CA GLY A 229 1.86 -16.79 21.48
C GLY A 229 3.07 -17.61 21.92
N ASN A 230 4.23 -16.99 22.09
CA ASN A 230 5.46 -17.67 22.49
C ASN A 230 5.47 -18.01 24.00
N LEU A 231 4.60 -17.41 24.80
CA LEU A 231 4.45 -17.74 26.23
C LEU A 231 3.91 -19.14 26.46
N VAL A 232 3.29 -19.77 25.46
CA VAL A 232 2.76 -21.14 25.58
C VAL A 232 3.86 -22.14 25.93
N GLY A 233 5.07 -22.01 25.41
CA GLY A 233 6.18 -22.90 25.68
C GLY A 233 6.57 -22.93 27.16
N VAL A 234 6.77 -21.76 27.76
CA VAL A 234 7.12 -21.66 29.20
C VAL A 234 5.98 -22.11 30.10
N LEU A 235 4.71 -21.84 29.71
CA LEU A 235 3.55 -22.31 30.47
C LEU A 235 3.43 -23.84 30.47
N ILE A 236 3.74 -24.50 29.35
CA ILE A 236 3.75 -25.96 29.25
C ILE A 236 4.77 -26.56 30.22
N GLU A 237 6.01 -26.05 30.21
CA GLU A 237 7.06 -26.59 31.08
C GLU A 237 6.80 -26.24 32.56
N ALA A 238 6.31 -25.05 32.87
CA ALA A 238 5.91 -24.68 34.24
C ALA A 238 4.83 -25.61 34.82
N VAL A 239 3.84 -26.01 34.01
CA VAL A 239 2.80 -26.96 34.43
C VAL A 239 3.42 -28.35 34.69
N LYS A 240 4.41 -28.78 33.93
CA LYS A 240 5.11 -30.05 34.14
C LYS A 240 5.94 -30.03 35.43
N GLU A 241 6.69 -28.96 35.68
CA GLU A 241 7.46 -28.75 36.91
C GLU A 241 6.51 -28.74 38.13
N LEU A 242 5.44 -27.96 38.09
CA LEU A 242 4.44 -27.91 39.19
C LEU A 242 3.82 -29.29 39.45
N LYS A 243 3.54 -30.08 38.39
CA LYS A 243 3.03 -31.43 38.54
C LYS A 243 4.03 -32.32 39.28
N ALA A 244 5.31 -32.23 38.95
CA ALA A 244 6.36 -33.02 39.60
C ALA A 244 6.47 -32.70 41.11
N GLU A 245 6.47 -31.40 41.46
CA GLU A 245 6.46 -30.96 42.86
C GLU A 245 5.25 -31.49 43.66
N ILE A 246 4.07 -31.44 43.04
CA ILE A 246 2.85 -31.98 43.67
C ILE A 246 2.94 -33.50 43.88
N GLU A 247 3.56 -34.24 42.97
CA GLU A 247 3.73 -35.69 43.10
C GLU A 247 4.75 -36.03 44.19
N GLU A 248 5.82 -35.26 44.32
CA GLU A 248 6.79 -35.38 45.41
C GLU A 248 6.16 -35.13 46.78
N LEU A 249 5.43 -34.02 46.96
CA LEU A 249 4.70 -33.70 48.17
C LEU A 249 3.69 -34.79 48.58
N LYS A 250 3.02 -35.44 47.64
CA LYS A 250 2.09 -36.53 47.88
C LYS A 250 2.78 -37.80 48.32
N HIS A 251 4.01 -38.02 47.87
CA HIS A 251 4.84 -39.15 48.30
C HIS A 251 5.27 -38.98 49.74
N ASP A 252 5.78 -37.80 50.09
CA ASP A 252 6.27 -37.47 51.44
C ASP A 252 5.18 -37.51 52.51
N HIS A 253 3.90 -37.28 52.14
CA HIS A 253 2.77 -37.37 53.06
C HIS A 253 2.21 -38.80 53.25
N LYS A 254 2.80 -39.82 52.59
CA LYS A 254 2.37 -41.22 52.71
C LYS A 254 3.35 -42.07 53.53
N GLU A 255 4.51 -41.53 53.88
CA GLU A 255 5.45 -42.11 54.83
C GLU A 255 5.15 -41.58 56.26
#